data_808562204e4c253d0347b5efa3098f9d
#
_entry.id   808562204e4c253d0347b5efa3098f9d
#
_cell.length_a   1.000
_cell.length_b   1.000
_cell.length_c   1.000
_cell.angle_alpha   90.00
_cell.angle_beta   90.00
_cell.angle_gamma   90.00
#
_symmetry.space_group_name_H-M   'P 1'
#
loop_
_entity.id
_entity.type
_entity.pdbx_description
1 polymer ?
#
loop_
_entity_poly.entity_id
_entity_poly.type
_entity_poly.pdbx_seq_one_letter_code
_entity_poly.pdbx_strand_id
1 'polypeptide(L)'
;GVSPACEHDREQAVTLRTWDGLTIHHGECENVLPTFPTASVDALLTDPPSGIGFMGLTWDRDKGGRDAWIAWLRGVLSECLRVLKPGRAGFVWALPRTSHWTATACEDAGFEVRDIVTHVFGQGMPKSRSLLKPASEHWILIKAPGDLRELRIEENRIGTSKNVPASLSKTPGTVYGGGWRKGIPKAEGGEQQGVGGHDPNSGRWPANFALSHSDDCGDTCAAGCPVEELDRQSGPSSRQNNPTRLTTNIKSGVHFGDSGGASKFFYVAKPSKSEKSRMVTDGNAHPTVKPTRLMRHLIELITEPGELILDPFLGSGTTAVAAQEVNRRLIGIEQSADYCEIAKQRLAQGSLF
;
A
#
# COMPACT_ATOMS: atom_id res chain seq x y z
N GLY A 1 -17.81 38.53 -37.99
CA GLY A 1 -17.74 38.64 -36.57
C GLY A 1 -17.39 37.27 -35.98
N VAL A 2 -16.13 37.08 -35.63
CA VAL A 2 -15.69 35.89 -34.91
C VAL A 2 -15.94 36.18 -33.42
N SER A 3 -16.79 35.38 -32.82
CA SER A 3 -17.05 35.42 -31.36
C SER A 3 -15.81 35.04 -30.58
N PRO A 4 -15.39 35.74 -29.52
CA PRO A 4 -14.26 35.31 -28.73
C PRO A 4 -14.63 34.04 -27.95
N ALA A 5 -13.78 33.01 -28.12
CA ALA A 5 -13.84 31.79 -27.34
C ALA A 5 -13.77 32.11 -25.87
N CYS A 6 -14.65 31.50 -25.06
CA CYS A 6 -14.58 31.50 -23.62
C CYS A 6 -13.19 31.05 -23.18
N GLU A 7 -12.40 31.97 -22.66
CA GLU A 7 -11.31 31.68 -21.75
C GLU A 7 -11.96 31.09 -20.48
N HIS A 8 -11.97 29.76 -20.39
CA HIS A 8 -12.22 29.12 -19.11
C HIS A 8 -11.04 29.51 -18.22
N ASP A 9 -11.35 30.30 -17.19
CA ASP A 9 -10.44 30.59 -16.09
C ASP A 9 -9.82 29.26 -15.63
N ARG A 10 -8.56 29.05 -15.95
CA ARG A 10 -7.76 28.03 -15.30
C ARG A 10 -7.57 28.53 -13.87
N GLU A 11 -8.40 28.05 -13.00
CA GLU A 11 -8.23 28.26 -11.56
C GLU A 11 -6.81 27.86 -11.19
N GLN A 12 -5.98 28.84 -10.82
CA GLN A 12 -4.58 28.60 -10.51
C GLN A 12 -4.51 27.73 -9.26
N ALA A 13 -3.84 26.58 -9.36
CA ALA A 13 -3.65 25.69 -8.22
C ALA A 13 -3.05 26.47 -7.04
N VAL A 14 -3.74 26.46 -5.90
CA VAL A 14 -3.29 27.14 -4.68
C VAL A 14 -2.41 26.19 -3.90
N THR A 15 -1.14 26.55 -3.74
CA THR A 15 -0.18 25.75 -2.92
C THR A 15 -0.38 26.10 -1.45
N LEU A 16 -0.73 25.13 -0.66
CA LEU A 16 -0.90 25.22 0.78
C LEU A 16 0.28 24.53 1.48
N ARG A 17 1.28 25.30 1.93
CA ARG A 17 2.39 24.77 2.74
C ARG A 17 1.91 24.54 4.16
N THR A 18 2.10 23.32 4.68
CA THR A 18 1.58 22.94 6.00
C THR A 18 2.64 22.71 7.06
N TRP A 19 3.77 22.05 6.79
CA TRP A 19 4.87 21.78 7.72
C TRP A 19 6.14 21.40 6.98
N ASP A 20 7.26 21.28 7.69
CA ASP A 20 8.56 20.92 7.14
C ASP A 20 8.50 19.69 6.24
N GLY A 21 8.55 19.93 4.92
CA GLY A 21 8.55 18.87 3.90
C GLY A 21 7.18 18.37 3.43
N LEU A 22 6.07 18.84 3.96
CA LEU A 22 4.73 18.48 3.49
C LEU A 22 4.10 19.64 2.72
N THR A 23 3.59 19.38 1.52
CA THR A 23 2.95 20.38 0.66
C THR A 23 1.64 19.82 0.12
N ILE A 24 0.55 20.58 0.24
CA ILE A 24 -0.74 20.25 -0.34
C ILE A 24 -1.04 21.27 -1.44
N HIS A 25 -1.41 20.77 -2.61
CA HIS A 25 -1.89 21.55 -3.74
C HIS A 25 -3.39 21.35 -3.88
N HIS A 26 -4.16 22.44 -3.79
CA HIS A 26 -5.58 22.43 -4.09
C HIS A 26 -5.77 22.55 -5.62
N GLY A 27 -6.43 21.58 -6.23
CA GLY A 27 -6.71 21.54 -7.67
C GLY A 27 -6.84 20.13 -8.21
N GLU A 28 -7.24 20.04 -9.46
CA GLU A 28 -7.28 18.76 -10.18
C GLU A 28 -5.86 18.27 -10.50
N CYS A 29 -5.60 16.98 -10.27
CA CYS A 29 -4.26 16.42 -10.47
C CYS A 29 -3.77 16.55 -11.92
N GLU A 30 -4.65 16.49 -12.90
CA GLU A 30 -4.34 16.68 -14.33
C GLU A 30 -3.78 18.09 -14.64
N ASN A 31 -4.16 19.09 -13.85
CA ASN A 31 -3.69 20.47 -14.00
C ASN A 31 -2.42 20.73 -13.17
N VAL A 32 -2.28 20.08 -12.02
CA VAL A 32 -1.17 20.32 -11.08
C VAL A 32 0.08 19.51 -11.43
N LEU A 33 -0.06 18.23 -11.77
CA LEU A 33 1.08 17.33 -12.06
C LEU A 33 2.02 17.88 -13.17
N PRO A 34 1.53 18.46 -14.27
CA PRO A 34 2.41 18.99 -15.31
C PRO A 34 3.33 20.13 -14.84
N THR A 35 3.03 20.76 -13.70
CA THR A 35 3.86 21.84 -13.13
C THR A 35 5.09 21.34 -12.39
N PHE A 36 5.16 20.05 -12.05
CA PHE A 36 6.29 19.49 -11.32
C PHE A 36 7.43 19.09 -12.26
N PRO A 37 8.69 19.26 -11.80
CA PRO A 37 9.84 18.83 -12.57
C PRO A 37 9.88 17.33 -12.80
N THR A 38 10.39 16.90 -13.95
CA THR A 38 10.68 15.49 -14.25
C THR A 38 11.65 14.91 -13.22
N ALA A 39 11.46 13.64 -12.83
CA ALA A 39 12.33 12.90 -11.91
C ALA A 39 12.60 13.67 -10.58
N SER A 40 11.56 14.26 -10.02
CA SER A 40 11.65 15.09 -8.80
C SER A 40 11.20 14.38 -7.53
N VAL A 41 10.40 13.29 -7.62
CA VAL A 41 9.86 12.57 -6.46
C VAL A 41 10.47 11.17 -6.33
N ASP A 42 10.51 10.66 -5.09
CA ASP A 42 11.16 9.40 -4.74
C ASP A 42 10.21 8.21 -4.70
N ALA A 43 8.93 8.43 -4.47
CA ALA A 43 7.93 7.36 -4.43
C ALA A 43 6.54 7.87 -4.80
N LEU A 44 5.69 6.94 -5.26
CA LEU A 44 4.26 7.17 -5.47
C LEU A 44 3.47 6.33 -4.46
N LEU A 45 2.56 6.94 -3.70
CA LEU A 45 1.58 6.21 -2.88
C LEU A 45 0.24 6.90 -3.01
N THR A 46 -0.75 6.23 -3.60
CA THR A 46 -1.98 6.90 -4.00
C THR A 46 -3.21 6.00 -4.01
N ASP A 47 -4.35 6.59 -3.72
CA ASP A 47 -5.67 5.97 -3.64
C ASP A 47 -6.62 6.62 -4.67
N PRO A 48 -6.52 6.26 -5.96
CA PRO A 48 -7.36 6.83 -7.00
C PRO A 48 -8.84 6.45 -6.82
N PRO A 49 -9.77 7.22 -7.39
CA PRO A 49 -11.18 6.86 -7.48
C PRO A 49 -11.37 5.44 -8.01
N SER A 50 -12.32 4.70 -7.43
CA SER A 50 -12.54 3.28 -7.77
C SER A 50 -13.29 3.05 -9.09
N GLY A 51 -13.90 4.08 -9.66
CA GLY A 51 -14.65 4.03 -10.90
C GLY A 51 -15.97 3.28 -10.82
N ILE A 52 -16.54 3.16 -9.61
CA ILE A 52 -17.81 2.43 -9.42
C ILE A 52 -18.98 3.32 -9.02
N GLY A 53 -18.76 4.65 -8.94
CA GLY A 53 -19.78 5.61 -8.46
C GLY A 53 -20.15 5.38 -6.99
N PHE A 54 -19.15 5.18 -6.14
CA PHE A 54 -19.34 4.90 -4.71
C PHE A 54 -20.23 5.98 -4.05
N MET A 55 -21.32 5.55 -3.40
CA MET A 55 -22.33 6.41 -2.77
C MET A 55 -22.91 7.50 -3.68
N GLY A 56 -22.83 7.33 -5.02
CA GLY A 56 -23.30 8.33 -5.98
C GLY A 56 -22.37 9.54 -6.13
N LEU A 57 -21.18 9.51 -5.54
CA LEU A 57 -20.21 10.60 -5.59
C LEU A 57 -19.69 10.81 -7.01
N THR A 58 -19.71 12.05 -7.46
CA THR A 58 -19.37 12.41 -8.84
C THR A 58 -17.91 12.15 -9.18
N TRP A 59 -17.02 12.33 -8.21
CA TRP A 59 -15.59 12.11 -8.36
C TRP A 59 -15.23 10.62 -8.55
N ASP A 60 -16.07 9.67 -8.08
CA ASP A 60 -15.84 8.21 -8.21
C ASP A 60 -16.60 7.58 -9.40
N ARG A 61 -17.04 8.35 -10.38
CA ARG A 61 -17.69 7.81 -11.58
C ARG A 61 -16.70 7.11 -12.49
N ASP A 62 -17.21 6.17 -13.29
CA ASP A 62 -16.46 5.35 -14.25
C ASP A 62 -16.02 6.12 -15.52
N LYS A 63 -16.20 7.44 -15.55
CA LYS A 63 -15.82 8.29 -16.68
C LYS A 63 -16.49 7.91 -18.03
N GLY A 64 -17.51 7.07 -18.02
CA GLY A 64 -18.19 6.60 -19.25
C GLY A 64 -17.90 5.13 -19.57
N GLY A 65 -17.40 4.38 -18.61
CA GLY A 65 -17.15 2.95 -18.71
C GLY A 65 -15.69 2.56 -18.49
N ARG A 66 -15.44 1.25 -18.53
CA ARG A 66 -14.13 0.65 -18.26
C ARG A 66 -12.98 1.31 -19.01
N ASP A 67 -13.11 1.39 -20.32
CA ASP A 67 -11.97 1.84 -21.18
C ASP A 67 -11.71 3.34 -21.02
N ALA A 68 -12.75 4.14 -20.84
CA ALA A 68 -12.64 5.56 -20.55
C ALA A 68 -11.99 5.80 -19.18
N TRP A 69 -12.34 5.01 -18.17
CA TRP A 69 -11.74 5.08 -16.85
C TRP A 69 -10.25 4.69 -16.87
N ILE A 70 -9.90 3.59 -17.56
CA ILE A 70 -8.50 3.17 -17.74
C ILE A 70 -7.69 4.26 -18.44
N ALA A 71 -8.24 4.83 -19.54
CA ALA A 71 -7.57 5.88 -20.30
C ALA A 71 -7.33 7.15 -19.47
N TRP A 72 -8.32 7.55 -18.64
CA TRP A 72 -8.19 8.66 -17.72
C TRP A 72 -7.09 8.41 -16.66
N LEU A 73 -7.15 7.28 -15.95
CA LEU A 73 -6.15 6.96 -14.92
C LEU A 73 -4.75 6.79 -15.52
N ARG A 74 -4.63 6.18 -16.71
CA ARG A 74 -3.38 6.12 -17.48
C ARG A 74 -2.79 7.51 -17.69
N GLY A 75 -3.61 8.50 -18.07
CA GLY A 75 -3.15 9.88 -18.27
C GLY A 75 -2.53 10.46 -17.02
N VAL A 76 -3.18 10.34 -15.88
CA VAL A 76 -2.67 10.78 -14.57
C VAL A 76 -1.39 10.02 -14.20
N LEU A 77 -1.39 8.70 -14.34
CA LEU A 77 -0.23 7.86 -14.01
C LEU A 77 0.96 8.10 -14.91
N SER A 78 0.76 8.48 -16.18
CA SER A 78 1.84 8.87 -17.08
C SER A 78 2.57 10.13 -16.58
N GLU A 79 1.84 11.11 -16.06
CA GLU A 79 2.44 12.28 -15.41
C GLU A 79 3.13 11.91 -14.09
N CYS A 80 2.53 11.00 -13.30
CA CYS A 80 3.19 10.46 -12.11
C CYS A 80 4.51 9.76 -12.48
N LEU A 81 4.54 8.97 -13.56
CA LEU A 81 5.77 8.33 -14.05
C LEU A 81 6.82 9.35 -14.46
N ARG A 82 6.43 10.42 -15.15
CA ARG A 82 7.34 11.49 -15.56
C ARG A 82 8.04 12.15 -14.36
N VAL A 83 7.30 12.40 -13.29
CA VAL A 83 7.83 13.07 -12.10
C VAL A 83 8.56 12.12 -11.15
N LEU A 84 8.28 10.83 -11.22
CA LEU A 84 8.96 9.80 -10.42
C LEU A 84 10.38 9.57 -10.96
N LYS A 85 11.35 9.46 -10.07
CA LYS A 85 12.73 9.13 -10.45
C LYS A 85 12.81 7.72 -11.03
N PRO A 86 13.71 7.45 -11.99
CA PRO A 86 13.88 6.11 -12.59
C PRO A 86 14.16 5.03 -11.54
N GLY A 87 13.62 3.84 -11.75
CA GLY A 87 13.81 2.67 -10.88
C GLY A 87 13.06 2.70 -9.56
N ARG A 88 12.37 3.80 -9.24
CA ARG A 88 11.62 3.97 -8.00
C ARG A 88 10.28 3.23 -8.02
N ALA A 89 9.83 2.89 -6.82
CA ALA A 89 8.60 2.13 -6.61
C ALA A 89 7.43 3.02 -6.18
N GLY A 90 6.24 2.45 -6.30
CA GLY A 90 5.01 3.04 -5.78
C GLY A 90 3.96 2.00 -5.47
N PHE A 91 2.94 2.42 -4.75
CA PHE A 91 1.71 1.65 -4.54
C PHE A 91 0.50 2.43 -5.05
N VAL A 92 -0.34 1.75 -5.82
CA VAL A 92 -1.62 2.29 -6.31
C VAL A 92 -2.75 1.43 -5.77
N TRP A 93 -3.65 2.04 -5.04
CA TRP A 93 -4.82 1.36 -4.49
C TRP A 93 -5.79 0.92 -5.58
N ALA A 94 -6.46 -0.20 -5.33
CA ALA A 94 -7.52 -0.70 -6.19
C ALA A 94 -8.55 -1.52 -5.42
N LEU A 95 -9.80 -1.38 -5.82
CA LEU A 95 -10.86 -2.28 -5.36
C LEU A 95 -10.64 -3.66 -6.01
N PRO A 96 -10.75 -4.80 -5.30
CA PRO A 96 -10.51 -6.13 -5.90
C PRO A 96 -11.28 -6.39 -7.19
N ARG A 97 -12.54 -5.91 -7.28
CA ARG A 97 -13.40 -6.07 -8.46
C ARG A 97 -12.85 -5.37 -9.71
N THR A 98 -12.18 -4.22 -9.54
CA THR A 98 -11.64 -3.39 -10.62
C THR A 98 -10.13 -3.28 -10.60
N SER A 99 -9.43 -4.07 -9.78
CA SER A 99 -7.97 -3.97 -9.64
C SER A 99 -7.23 -4.26 -10.95
N HIS A 100 -7.79 -5.09 -11.81
CA HIS A 100 -7.27 -5.33 -13.16
C HIS A 100 -7.36 -4.09 -14.06
N TRP A 101 -8.33 -3.18 -13.85
CA TRP A 101 -8.37 -1.90 -14.57
C TRP A 101 -7.22 -1.00 -14.12
N THR A 102 -7.01 -0.92 -12.80
CA THR A 102 -5.92 -0.12 -12.23
C THR A 102 -4.56 -0.64 -12.66
N ALA A 103 -4.36 -1.98 -12.61
CA ALA A 103 -3.12 -2.60 -13.07
C ALA A 103 -2.87 -2.32 -14.57
N THR A 104 -3.90 -2.47 -15.42
CA THR A 104 -3.82 -2.13 -16.84
C THR A 104 -3.44 -0.66 -17.05
N ALA A 105 -4.06 0.27 -16.31
CA ALA A 105 -3.73 1.69 -16.39
C ALA A 105 -2.28 1.98 -15.99
N CYS A 106 -1.75 1.26 -14.98
CA CYS A 106 -0.34 1.35 -14.58
C CYS A 106 0.60 0.88 -15.70
N GLU A 107 0.34 -0.29 -16.29
CA GLU A 107 1.15 -0.85 -17.37
C GLU A 107 1.07 0.03 -18.63
N ASP A 108 -0.12 0.48 -19.02
CA ASP A 108 -0.33 1.37 -20.15
C ASP A 108 0.31 2.76 -19.96
N ALA A 109 0.52 3.20 -18.72
CA ALA A 109 1.26 4.40 -18.38
C ALA A 109 2.79 4.21 -18.45
N GLY A 110 3.26 2.96 -18.56
CA GLY A 110 4.68 2.61 -18.67
C GLY A 110 5.34 2.12 -17.36
N PHE A 111 4.56 1.86 -16.32
CA PHE A 111 5.07 1.22 -15.11
C PHE A 111 5.21 -0.30 -15.29
N GLU A 112 6.13 -0.90 -14.56
CA GLU A 112 6.18 -2.34 -14.35
C GLU A 112 5.32 -2.70 -13.13
N VAL A 113 4.29 -3.53 -13.29
CA VAL A 113 3.56 -4.12 -12.16
C VAL A 113 4.41 -5.25 -11.58
N ARG A 114 4.75 -5.15 -10.29
CA ARG A 114 5.68 -6.07 -9.60
C ARG A 114 4.98 -7.09 -8.73
N ASP A 115 3.95 -6.66 -7.99
CA ASP A 115 3.19 -7.49 -7.06
C ASP A 115 1.88 -6.81 -6.67
N ILE A 116 1.07 -7.48 -5.88
CA ILE A 116 -0.15 -6.93 -5.26
C ILE A 116 -0.13 -7.26 -3.77
N VAL A 117 -0.13 -6.23 -2.93
CA VAL A 117 -0.38 -6.41 -1.51
C VAL A 117 -1.89 -6.46 -1.27
N THR A 118 -2.37 -7.57 -0.77
CA THR A 118 -3.77 -7.74 -0.36
C THR A 118 -3.93 -7.32 1.09
N HIS A 119 -4.69 -6.25 1.32
CA HIS A 119 -5.09 -5.84 2.67
C HIS A 119 -6.46 -6.40 3.01
N VAL A 120 -6.57 -7.12 4.12
CA VAL A 120 -7.80 -7.77 4.60
C VAL A 120 -8.32 -7.06 5.85
N PHE A 121 -9.62 -6.80 5.86
CA PHE A 121 -10.34 -6.12 6.95
C PHE A 121 -11.72 -6.75 7.19
N GLY A 122 -12.25 -6.62 8.42
CA GLY A 122 -13.49 -7.31 8.82
C GLY A 122 -14.79 -6.58 8.49
N GLN A 123 -14.76 -5.26 8.31
CA GLN A 123 -15.94 -4.39 8.38
C GLN A 123 -16.59 -4.02 7.04
N GLY A 124 -16.30 -4.73 5.97
CA GLY A 124 -17.00 -4.48 4.71
C GLY A 124 -18.50 -4.70 4.83
N MET A 125 -19.31 -3.81 4.27
CA MET A 125 -20.78 -3.97 4.24
C MET A 125 -21.23 -4.64 2.93
N PRO A 126 -22.13 -5.62 2.99
CA PRO A 126 -22.75 -6.18 1.78
C PRO A 126 -23.50 -5.08 1.02
N LYS A 127 -23.19 -4.94 -0.27
CA LYS A 127 -23.79 -3.88 -1.11
C LYS A 127 -24.97 -4.36 -1.94
N SER A 128 -25.06 -5.64 -2.20
CA SER A 128 -26.20 -6.27 -2.88
C SER A 128 -26.20 -7.80 -2.67
N ARG A 129 -27.32 -8.46 -3.01
CA ARG A 129 -27.42 -9.92 -2.95
C ARG A 129 -26.63 -10.63 -4.06
N SER A 130 -26.20 -9.91 -5.07
CA SER A 130 -25.41 -10.44 -6.20
C SER A 130 -23.90 -10.25 -6.06
N LEU A 131 -23.43 -9.63 -4.96
CA LEU A 131 -22.03 -9.38 -4.69
C LEU A 131 -21.60 -9.98 -3.35
N LEU A 132 -20.36 -10.45 -3.31
CA LEU A 132 -19.75 -10.84 -2.05
C LEU A 132 -19.54 -9.61 -1.15
N LYS A 133 -19.58 -9.83 0.17
CA LYS A 133 -19.18 -8.83 1.15
C LYS A 133 -17.71 -8.45 0.89
N PRO A 134 -17.38 -7.15 0.66
CA PRO A 134 -15.98 -6.75 0.53
C PRO A 134 -15.27 -7.01 1.86
N ALA A 135 -14.14 -7.69 1.81
CA ALA A 135 -13.29 -7.98 2.96
C ALA A 135 -11.81 -7.72 2.67
N SER A 136 -11.50 -7.22 1.48
CA SER A 136 -10.14 -6.89 1.09
C SER A 136 -10.09 -5.72 0.11
N GLU A 137 -8.90 -5.15 0.01
CA GLU A 137 -8.50 -4.19 -1.01
C GLU A 137 -7.09 -4.54 -1.50
N HIS A 138 -6.73 -4.03 -2.67
CA HIS A 138 -5.44 -4.29 -3.29
C HIS A 138 -4.59 -3.01 -3.30
N TRP A 139 -3.30 -3.18 -3.08
CA TRP A 139 -2.27 -2.18 -3.30
C TRP A 139 -1.31 -2.72 -4.34
N ILE A 140 -1.41 -2.20 -5.56
CA ILE A 140 -0.61 -2.65 -6.70
C ILE A 140 0.78 -2.04 -6.54
N LEU A 141 1.79 -2.89 -6.36
CA LEU A 141 3.19 -2.49 -6.32
C LEU A 141 3.68 -2.28 -7.74
N ILE A 142 4.08 -1.07 -8.03
CA ILE A 142 4.58 -0.64 -9.33
C ILE A 142 6.02 -0.15 -9.23
N LYS A 143 6.74 -0.17 -10.35
CA LYS A 143 8.09 0.35 -10.49
C LYS A 143 8.22 1.16 -11.77
N ALA A 144 8.85 2.34 -11.69
CA ALA A 144 9.27 3.09 -12.86
C ALA A 144 10.39 2.34 -13.61
N PRO A 145 10.47 2.41 -14.95
CA PRO A 145 11.61 1.89 -15.70
C PRO A 145 12.94 2.43 -15.19
N GLY A 146 13.98 1.63 -15.32
CA GLY A 146 15.33 1.94 -14.83
C GLY A 146 15.87 0.90 -13.87
N ASP A 147 17.07 1.14 -13.35
CA ASP A 147 17.72 0.23 -12.40
C ASP A 147 16.86 0.06 -11.16
N LEU A 148 16.68 -1.21 -10.77
CA LEU A 148 15.84 -1.56 -9.63
C LEU A 148 16.46 -1.06 -8.34
N ARG A 149 15.76 -0.17 -7.65
CA ARG A 149 16.00 0.04 -6.24
C ARG A 149 15.29 -1.06 -5.44
N GLU A 150 16.01 -1.70 -4.55
CA GLU A 150 15.45 -2.72 -3.67
C GLU A 150 14.41 -2.12 -2.72
N LEU A 151 13.40 -2.92 -2.40
CA LEU A 151 12.48 -2.60 -1.31
C LEU A 151 13.22 -2.71 0.02
N ARG A 152 12.82 -1.93 1.01
CA ARG A 152 13.39 -1.93 2.35
C ARG A 152 12.87 -3.10 3.19
N ILE A 153 13.15 -4.29 2.72
CA ILE A 153 12.65 -5.54 3.31
C ILE A 153 13.29 -5.81 4.67
N GLU A 154 14.59 -5.51 4.79
CA GLU A 154 15.33 -5.79 6.02
C GLU A 154 14.83 -4.99 7.21
N GLU A 155 14.51 -3.70 7.00
CA GLU A 155 13.99 -2.81 8.04
C GLU A 155 12.53 -3.06 8.36
N ASN A 156 11.80 -3.68 7.42
CA ASN A 156 10.36 -3.94 7.53
C ASN A 156 10.03 -5.40 7.86
N ARG A 157 10.97 -6.16 8.41
CA ARG A 157 10.72 -7.54 8.82
C ARG A 157 9.62 -7.64 9.87
N ILE A 158 8.79 -8.67 9.75
CA ILE A 158 7.62 -8.89 10.60
C ILE A 158 7.98 -9.84 11.74
N GLY A 159 7.77 -9.40 12.98
CA GLY A 159 8.02 -10.18 14.19
C GLY A 159 9.50 -10.54 14.38
N THR A 160 9.98 -10.50 15.60
CA THR A 160 11.29 -11.03 15.97
C THR A 160 11.09 -12.42 16.55
N SER A 161 11.53 -13.46 15.84
CA SER A 161 11.59 -14.79 16.45
C SER A 161 12.84 -14.87 17.33
N LYS A 162 12.68 -14.71 18.63
CA LYS A 162 13.79 -14.78 19.59
C LYS A 162 14.50 -16.14 19.70
N ASN A 163 14.09 -17.15 18.92
CA ASN A 163 14.52 -18.53 19.10
C ASN A 163 14.76 -19.30 17.79
N VAL A 164 15.46 -18.73 16.82
CA VAL A 164 15.89 -19.51 15.64
C VAL A 164 17.38 -19.83 15.78
N PRO A 165 17.78 -21.11 15.75
CA PRO A 165 19.18 -21.49 15.91
C PRO A 165 20.06 -20.95 14.79
N ALA A 166 21.22 -20.41 15.14
CA ALA A 166 22.25 -19.87 14.23
C ALA A 166 22.79 -20.88 13.20
N SER A 167 22.44 -22.16 13.30
CA SER A 167 22.89 -23.22 12.39
C SER A 167 22.29 -23.13 10.98
N LEU A 168 21.30 -22.26 10.75
CA LEU A 168 20.63 -22.11 9.45
C LEU A 168 21.19 -21.01 8.57
N SER A 169 22.12 -20.22 9.08
CA SER A 169 22.75 -19.12 8.32
C SER A 169 23.75 -19.59 7.24
N LYS A 170 23.99 -20.89 7.10
CA LYS A 170 25.08 -21.42 6.27
C LYS A 170 24.65 -22.28 5.08
N THR A 171 23.39 -22.32 4.70
CA THR A 171 23.01 -23.07 3.50
C THR A 171 22.69 -22.09 2.36
N PRO A 172 23.63 -21.88 1.41
CA PRO A 172 23.31 -21.28 0.14
C PRO A 172 22.52 -22.35 -0.63
N GLY A 173 21.28 -22.10 -0.91
CA GLY A 173 20.62 -23.07 -1.75
C GLY A 173 19.12 -23.06 -1.70
N THR A 174 18.58 -22.66 -2.82
CA THR A 174 17.32 -23.14 -3.41
C THR A 174 16.14 -23.29 -2.46
N VAL A 175 15.48 -22.19 -2.19
CA VAL A 175 14.17 -22.19 -1.48
C VAL A 175 13.05 -22.68 -2.39
N TYR A 176 13.24 -22.76 -3.70
CA TYR A 176 12.29 -23.38 -4.62
C TYR A 176 12.99 -24.45 -5.46
N GLY A 177 12.64 -25.70 -5.20
CA GLY A 177 13.09 -26.85 -5.95
C GLY A 177 12.90 -26.68 -7.46
N GLY A 178 13.92 -27.08 -8.22
CA GLY A 178 14.06 -26.91 -9.66
C GLY A 178 13.05 -27.59 -10.57
N GLY A 179 11.78 -27.71 -10.18
CA GLY A 179 10.73 -28.42 -10.95
C GLY A 179 9.89 -27.56 -11.89
N TRP A 180 9.86 -26.24 -11.73
CA TRP A 180 8.92 -25.37 -12.48
C TRP A 180 9.54 -24.56 -13.63
N ARG A 181 10.80 -24.79 -13.98
CA ARG A 181 11.50 -24.05 -15.02
C ARG A 181 11.80 -24.85 -16.30
N LYS A 182 10.85 -25.59 -16.83
CA LYS A 182 10.91 -26.01 -18.24
C LYS A 182 10.17 -24.97 -19.07
N GLY A 183 10.93 -24.06 -19.71
CA GLY A 183 10.39 -23.16 -20.73
C GLY A 183 10.61 -21.65 -20.54
N ILE A 184 11.25 -21.19 -19.46
CA ILE A 184 11.64 -19.79 -19.36
C ILE A 184 13.09 -19.65 -19.81
N PRO A 185 13.40 -18.81 -20.82
CA PRO A 185 14.77 -18.57 -21.23
C PRO A 185 15.60 -18.06 -20.04
N LYS A 186 16.78 -18.63 -19.82
CA LYS A 186 17.73 -18.06 -18.89
C LYS A 186 18.16 -16.70 -19.41
N ALA A 187 17.97 -15.65 -18.62
CA ALA A 187 18.66 -14.40 -18.87
C ALA A 187 20.17 -14.69 -18.80
N GLU A 188 20.86 -14.42 -19.90
CA GLU A 188 22.32 -14.59 -19.95
C GLU A 188 22.95 -13.59 -18.97
N GLY A 189 23.78 -14.09 -18.07
CA GLY A 189 24.80 -13.32 -17.36
C GLY A 189 24.51 -12.89 -15.92
N GLY A 190 23.45 -13.29 -15.28
CA GLY A 190 23.23 -13.02 -13.86
C GLY A 190 23.60 -14.22 -12.98
N GLU A 191 24.74 -14.19 -12.29
CA GLU A 191 24.90 -15.00 -11.07
C GLU A 191 23.75 -14.65 -10.15
N GLN A 192 22.87 -15.62 -9.90
CA GLN A 192 21.91 -15.50 -8.80
C GLN A 192 22.73 -15.49 -7.51
N GLN A 193 23.09 -14.31 -7.03
CA GLN A 193 23.51 -14.15 -5.65
C GLN A 193 22.37 -14.74 -4.81
N GLY A 194 22.64 -15.86 -4.16
CA GLY A 194 21.74 -16.45 -3.20
C GLY A 194 21.36 -15.37 -2.21
N VAL A 195 20.07 -15.17 -2.00
CA VAL A 195 19.54 -14.24 -1.00
C VAL A 195 20.31 -14.53 0.28
N GLY A 196 21.09 -13.57 0.75
CA GLY A 196 22.03 -13.71 1.86
C GLY A 196 21.41 -14.42 3.03
N GLY A 197 22.20 -15.23 3.73
CA GLY A 197 21.75 -16.12 4.79
C GLY A 197 20.77 -15.43 5.73
N HIS A 198 19.59 -16.00 5.86
CA HIS A 198 18.55 -15.52 6.75
C HIS A 198 19.07 -15.48 8.18
N ASP A 199 19.22 -14.30 8.76
CA ASP A 199 19.47 -14.16 10.20
C ASP A 199 18.19 -14.54 10.94
N PRO A 200 18.23 -15.63 11.72
CA PRO A 200 17.05 -16.12 12.43
C PRO A 200 16.50 -15.15 13.46
N ASN A 201 17.26 -14.14 13.87
CA ASN A 201 16.85 -13.14 14.83
C ASN A 201 16.22 -11.89 14.18
N SER A 202 16.28 -11.77 12.86
CA SER A 202 15.86 -10.57 12.15
C SER A 202 14.36 -10.53 11.81
N GLY A 203 13.58 -11.54 12.13
CA GLY A 203 12.15 -11.62 11.77
C GLY A 203 11.91 -12.17 10.35
N ARG A 204 10.65 -12.17 9.91
CA ARG A 204 10.21 -12.67 8.61
C ARG A 204 10.19 -11.56 7.57
N TRP A 205 10.40 -11.91 6.33
CA TRP A 205 10.16 -11.00 5.22
C TRP A 205 8.69 -10.55 5.22
N PRO A 206 8.43 -9.27 4.90
CA PRO A 206 7.07 -8.80 4.69
C PRO A 206 6.37 -9.63 3.62
N ALA A 207 5.18 -10.11 3.94
CA ALA A 207 4.35 -10.79 2.96
C ALA A 207 3.55 -9.76 2.15
N ASN A 208 3.15 -10.13 0.94
CA ASN A 208 2.21 -9.36 0.14
C ASN A 208 0.76 -9.49 0.64
N PHE A 209 0.62 -9.58 1.96
CA PHE A 209 -0.65 -9.73 2.66
C PHE A 209 -0.60 -8.98 3.99
N ALA A 210 -1.55 -8.07 4.19
CA ALA A 210 -1.69 -7.28 5.41
C ALA A 210 -3.07 -7.49 6.02
N LEU A 211 -3.14 -7.46 7.35
CA LEU A 211 -4.36 -7.58 8.12
C LEU A 211 -4.63 -6.31 8.91
N SER A 212 -5.88 -5.94 9.07
CA SER A 212 -6.31 -4.96 10.06
C SER A 212 -7.22 -5.57 11.09
N HIS A 213 -7.02 -5.18 12.35
CA HIS A 213 -8.04 -5.42 13.38
C HIS A 213 -9.34 -4.68 13.04
N SER A 214 -10.45 -5.16 13.56
CA SER A 214 -11.71 -4.40 13.54
C SER A 214 -11.56 -3.08 14.30
N ASP A 215 -12.29 -2.05 13.87
CA ASP A 215 -12.23 -0.72 14.48
C ASP A 215 -12.66 -0.71 15.95
N ASP A 216 -13.46 -1.70 16.35
CA ASP A 216 -13.92 -1.87 17.73
C ASP A 216 -12.88 -2.55 18.64
N CYS A 217 -11.75 -3.02 18.11
CA CYS A 217 -10.68 -3.62 18.91
C CYS A 217 -9.98 -2.57 19.77
N GLY A 218 -9.75 -2.94 21.02
CA GLY A 218 -8.95 -2.19 21.99
C GLY A 218 -7.66 -2.95 22.35
N ASP A 219 -7.44 -3.13 23.64
CA ASP A 219 -6.34 -3.98 24.15
C ASP A 219 -6.60 -5.46 23.86
N THR A 220 -7.88 -5.83 23.71
CA THR A 220 -8.36 -7.14 23.25
C THR A 220 -9.11 -7.01 21.95
N CYS A 221 -9.16 -8.09 21.17
CA CYS A 221 -9.94 -8.12 19.93
C CYS A 221 -11.43 -8.07 20.21
N ALA A 222 -12.17 -7.34 19.40
CA ALA A 222 -13.63 -7.37 19.36
C ALA A 222 -14.13 -8.65 18.68
N ALA A 223 -15.33 -9.09 19.03
CA ALA A 223 -15.95 -10.26 18.41
C ALA A 223 -16.03 -10.12 16.88
N GLY A 224 -15.59 -11.13 16.14
CA GLY A 224 -15.54 -11.12 14.68
C GLY A 224 -14.37 -10.33 14.08
N CYS A 225 -13.38 -9.95 14.88
CA CYS A 225 -12.14 -9.40 14.38
C CYS A 225 -11.43 -10.40 13.46
N PRO A 226 -11.06 -10.02 12.21
CA PRO A 226 -10.46 -10.94 11.26
C PRO A 226 -9.11 -11.50 11.74
N VAL A 227 -8.36 -10.74 12.53
CA VAL A 227 -7.08 -11.19 13.11
C VAL A 227 -7.32 -12.28 14.15
N GLU A 228 -8.25 -12.06 15.08
CA GLU A 228 -8.60 -13.05 16.09
C GLU A 228 -9.22 -14.31 15.47
N GLU A 229 -10.10 -14.13 14.49
CA GLU A 229 -10.74 -15.25 13.80
C GLU A 229 -9.73 -16.11 13.03
N LEU A 230 -8.76 -15.47 12.36
CA LEU A 230 -7.66 -16.17 11.69
C LEU A 230 -6.83 -16.97 12.69
N ASP A 231 -6.50 -16.38 13.85
CA ASP A 231 -5.73 -17.05 14.89
C ASP A 231 -6.51 -18.16 15.56
N ARG A 232 -7.81 -17.99 15.79
CA ARG A 232 -8.72 -19.00 16.34
C ARG A 232 -8.84 -20.21 15.40
N GLN A 233 -9.01 -19.98 14.09
CA GLN A 233 -9.17 -21.06 13.10
C GLN A 233 -7.86 -21.80 12.84
N SER A 234 -6.75 -21.08 12.80
CA SER A 234 -5.44 -21.70 12.58
C SER A 234 -4.91 -22.44 13.81
N GLY A 235 -5.42 -22.04 14.98
CA GLY A 235 -4.91 -22.51 16.26
C GLY A 235 -3.48 -22.04 16.55
N PRO A 236 -2.99 -22.24 17.78
CA PRO A 236 -1.60 -22.01 18.09
C PRO A 236 -0.77 -23.05 17.33
N SER A 237 0.20 -22.61 16.55
CA SER A 237 1.19 -23.51 15.99
C SER A 237 2.07 -24.01 17.15
N SER A 238 1.57 -24.98 17.88
CA SER A 238 2.37 -25.68 18.88
C SER A 238 3.19 -26.74 18.17
N ARG A 239 4.46 -26.73 18.44
CA ARG A 239 5.37 -27.82 18.14
C ARG A 239 4.93 -29.08 18.90
N GLN A 240 3.99 -29.83 18.39
CA GLN A 240 3.94 -31.23 18.75
C GLN A 240 4.81 -31.97 17.78
N ASN A 241 5.88 -32.56 18.34
CA ASN A 241 6.63 -33.62 17.68
C ASN A 241 5.64 -34.76 17.40
N ASN A 242 4.96 -34.70 16.27
CA ASN A 242 4.20 -35.85 15.79
C ASN A 242 5.07 -36.55 14.75
N PRO A 243 5.74 -37.67 15.13
CA PRO A 243 6.61 -38.42 14.23
C PRO A 243 5.83 -39.28 13.24
N THR A 244 4.55 -39.02 13.04
CA THR A 244 3.69 -39.86 12.22
C THR A 244 3.48 -39.27 10.82
N ARG A 245 4.29 -39.80 9.90
CA ARG A 245 4.01 -40.09 8.50
C ARG A 245 3.89 -38.91 7.52
N LEU A 246 5.01 -38.59 6.95
CA LEU A 246 5.11 -38.69 5.50
C LEU A 246 6.56 -39.07 5.17
N THR A 247 6.74 -40.32 4.75
CA THR A 247 7.97 -40.87 4.23
C THR A 247 8.31 -40.21 2.89
N THR A 248 8.81 -39.02 2.93
CA THR A 248 9.66 -38.45 1.90
C THR A 248 10.87 -37.86 2.62
N ASN A 249 12.06 -38.18 2.16
CA ASN A 249 13.35 -37.74 2.67
C ASN A 249 13.55 -36.20 2.59
N ILE A 250 12.63 -35.43 3.11
CA ILE A 250 12.82 -34.01 3.38
C ILE A 250 13.41 -33.95 4.78
N LYS A 251 14.76 -33.88 4.83
CA LYS A 251 15.46 -33.57 6.07
C LYS A 251 14.85 -32.31 6.67
N SER A 252 14.22 -32.51 7.82
CA SER A 252 13.71 -31.54 8.79
C SER A 252 13.67 -30.08 8.33
N GLY A 253 12.47 -29.61 7.99
CA GLY A 253 12.22 -28.19 7.80
C GLY A 253 12.62 -27.39 9.04
N VAL A 254 13.16 -26.23 8.79
CA VAL A 254 13.51 -25.23 9.79
C VAL A 254 12.27 -24.89 10.62
N HIS A 255 12.32 -25.20 11.89
CA HIS A 255 11.25 -24.87 12.81
C HIS A 255 11.54 -23.52 13.46
N PHE A 256 10.78 -22.50 13.11
CA PHE A 256 10.74 -21.26 13.85
C PHE A 256 10.08 -21.54 15.21
N GLY A 257 10.80 -21.29 16.30
CA GLY A 257 10.36 -21.61 17.67
C GLY A 257 9.32 -20.67 18.24
N ASP A 258 8.50 -20.02 17.41
CA ASP A 258 7.48 -19.08 17.82
C ASP A 258 6.11 -19.76 18.00
N SER A 259 5.35 -19.30 19.00
CA SER A 259 3.98 -19.71 19.26
C SER A 259 3.01 -18.63 18.81
N GLY A 260 1.79 -19.00 18.48
CA GLY A 260 0.71 -18.10 18.09
C GLY A 260 -0.04 -18.58 16.84
N GLY A 261 -1.13 -17.90 16.50
CA GLY A 261 -1.93 -18.20 15.33
C GLY A 261 -1.27 -17.75 14.01
N ALA A 262 -2.00 -17.87 12.91
CA ALA A 262 -1.47 -17.57 11.59
C ALA A 262 -1.24 -16.07 11.34
N SER A 263 -1.88 -15.18 12.11
CA SER A 263 -1.69 -13.73 11.96
C SER A 263 -0.24 -13.29 12.13
N LYS A 264 0.56 -14.05 12.88
CA LYS A 264 1.99 -13.78 13.09
C LYS A 264 2.86 -13.79 11.82
N PHE A 265 2.36 -14.36 10.72
CA PHE A 265 3.07 -14.39 9.44
C PHE A 265 2.89 -13.12 8.62
N PHE A 266 1.98 -12.24 9.01
CA PHE A 266 1.54 -11.10 8.23
C PHE A 266 1.76 -9.80 9.01
N TYR A 267 1.84 -8.70 8.26
CA TYR A 267 1.73 -7.38 8.88
C TYR A 267 0.31 -7.19 9.43
N VAL A 268 0.20 -6.81 10.70
CA VAL A 268 -1.08 -6.58 11.36
C VAL A 268 -1.16 -5.13 11.82
N ALA A 269 -2.03 -4.36 11.16
CA ALA A 269 -2.33 -2.99 11.55
C ALA A 269 -3.32 -2.99 12.73
N LYS A 270 -2.91 -2.49 13.89
CA LYS A 270 -3.81 -2.18 15.01
C LYS A 270 -4.28 -0.74 14.88
N PRO A 271 -5.59 -0.44 14.84
CA PRO A 271 -6.06 0.92 14.93
C PRO A 271 -5.67 1.51 16.29
N SER A 272 -5.05 2.69 16.28
CA SER A 272 -4.75 3.38 17.53
C SER A 272 -5.99 4.09 18.08
N LYS A 273 -6.07 4.29 19.40
CA LYS A 273 -7.16 5.09 20.01
C LYS A 273 -7.19 6.52 19.45
N SER A 274 -6.02 7.07 19.11
CA SER A 274 -5.89 8.39 18.50
C SER A 274 -6.36 8.45 17.05
N GLU A 275 -6.22 7.38 16.26
CA GLU A 275 -6.79 7.31 14.91
C GLU A 275 -8.32 7.38 14.96
N LYS A 276 -8.94 6.65 15.90
CA LYS A 276 -10.40 6.68 16.11
C LYS A 276 -10.92 8.07 16.49
N SER A 277 -10.23 8.79 17.37
CA SER A 277 -10.63 10.14 17.76
C SER A 277 -10.38 11.19 16.66
N ARG A 278 -9.37 10.98 15.80
CA ARG A 278 -9.11 11.85 14.62
C ARG A 278 -10.15 11.67 13.50
N MET A 279 -10.86 10.53 13.47
CA MET A 279 -11.95 10.28 12.52
C MET A 279 -13.27 10.94 12.93
N VAL A 280 -13.44 11.35 14.18
CA VAL A 280 -14.73 11.73 14.77
C VAL A 280 -14.86 13.24 15.04
N THR A 281 -13.85 14.05 14.80
CA THR A 281 -14.02 15.50 14.94
C THR A 281 -14.82 16.05 13.76
N ASP A 282 -16.06 16.46 14.07
CA ASP A 282 -16.95 17.31 13.26
C ASP A 282 -17.80 16.69 12.14
N GLY A 283 -18.27 15.45 12.27
CA GLY A 283 -19.41 14.97 11.45
C GLY A 283 -19.14 14.80 9.93
N ASN A 284 -17.94 15.06 9.46
CA ASN A 284 -17.54 15.01 8.05
C ASN A 284 -16.42 13.99 7.82
N ALA A 285 -16.62 12.75 8.28
CA ALA A 285 -15.66 11.68 8.00
C ALA A 285 -15.68 11.35 6.50
N HIS A 286 -14.53 11.49 5.83
CA HIS A 286 -14.34 10.95 4.47
C HIS A 286 -14.70 9.45 4.49
N PRO A 287 -15.60 8.99 3.60
CA PRO A 287 -16.19 7.64 3.72
C PRO A 287 -15.20 6.48 3.49
N THR A 288 -13.97 6.77 3.06
CA THR A 288 -12.97 5.76 2.68
C THR A 288 -11.58 6.02 3.26
N VAL A 289 -11.53 6.50 4.52
CA VAL A 289 -10.24 6.75 5.19
C VAL A 289 -9.46 5.44 5.37
N LYS A 290 -8.23 5.39 4.87
CA LYS A 290 -7.35 4.23 5.01
C LYS A 290 -6.71 4.18 6.41
N PRO A 291 -6.39 2.99 6.96
CA PRO A 291 -5.65 2.88 8.21
C PRO A 291 -4.27 3.52 8.10
N THR A 292 -3.95 4.51 8.92
CA THR A 292 -2.65 5.22 8.88
C THR A 292 -1.46 4.25 9.04
N ARG A 293 -1.60 3.23 9.88
CA ARG A 293 -0.55 2.22 10.09
C ARG A 293 -0.26 1.39 8.84
N LEU A 294 -1.29 1.04 8.06
CA LEU A 294 -1.09 0.39 6.77
C LEU A 294 -0.31 1.29 5.82
N MET A 295 -0.73 2.56 5.71
CA MET A 295 -0.06 3.55 4.87
C MET A 295 1.40 3.72 5.27
N ARG A 296 1.70 3.79 6.58
CA ARG A 296 3.08 3.82 7.09
C ARG A 296 3.90 2.63 6.62
N HIS A 297 3.37 1.41 6.78
CA HIS A 297 4.06 0.20 6.36
C HIS A 297 4.38 0.21 4.86
N LEU A 298 3.42 0.61 4.01
CA LEU A 298 3.65 0.75 2.57
C LEU A 298 4.71 1.81 2.25
N ILE A 299 4.67 2.96 2.94
CA ILE A 299 5.68 4.02 2.81
C ILE A 299 7.07 3.51 3.19
N GLU A 300 7.19 2.86 4.33
CA GLU A 300 8.47 2.36 4.85
C GLU A 300 9.10 1.30 3.94
N LEU A 301 8.30 0.51 3.23
CA LEU A 301 8.77 -0.47 2.26
C LEU A 301 9.47 0.15 1.05
N ILE A 302 9.04 1.34 0.60
CA ILE A 302 9.48 1.93 -0.67
C ILE A 302 10.30 3.21 -0.52
N THR A 303 10.46 3.74 0.71
CA THR A 303 11.15 5.02 0.96
C THR A 303 12.12 4.99 2.13
N GLU A 304 13.17 5.82 2.04
CA GLU A 304 14.05 6.18 3.15
C GLU A 304 13.50 7.41 3.90
N PRO A 305 13.89 7.62 5.18
CA PRO A 305 13.61 8.89 5.87
C PRO A 305 14.07 10.11 5.06
N GLY A 306 13.21 11.14 5.01
CA GLY A 306 13.47 12.36 4.25
C GLY A 306 13.18 12.31 2.75
N GLU A 307 12.85 11.14 2.18
CA GLU A 307 12.44 11.02 0.78
C GLU A 307 11.06 11.62 0.53
N LEU A 308 10.83 12.01 -0.72
CA LEU A 308 9.65 12.74 -1.17
C LEU A 308 8.63 11.79 -1.84
N ILE A 309 7.44 11.73 -1.27
CA ILE A 309 6.30 10.94 -1.75
C ILE A 309 5.37 11.85 -2.53
N LEU A 310 4.78 11.34 -3.61
CA LEU A 310 3.68 11.96 -4.34
C LEU A 310 2.37 11.20 -4.06
N ASP A 311 1.31 11.93 -3.74
CA ASP A 311 -0.06 11.42 -3.72
C ASP A 311 -0.99 12.37 -4.50
N PRO A 312 -1.31 12.07 -5.77
CA PRO A 312 -2.18 12.90 -6.60
C PRO A 312 -3.67 12.83 -6.24
N PHE A 313 -4.07 11.97 -5.29
CA PHE A 313 -5.45 11.82 -4.81
C PHE A 313 -5.47 11.82 -3.27
N LEU A 314 -4.99 12.93 -2.67
CA LEU A 314 -4.69 13.01 -1.24
C LEU A 314 -5.91 12.78 -0.33
N GLY A 315 -7.11 13.17 -0.78
CA GLY A 315 -8.32 13.09 0.02
C GLY A 315 -8.18 13.82 1.37
N SER A 316 -8.60 13.17 2.44
CA SER A 316 -8.49 13.72 3.80
C SER A 316 -7.07 13.63 4.40
N GLY A 317 -6.03 13.31 3.62
CA GLY A 317 -4.63 13.41 4.02
C GLY A 317 -4.07 12.24 4.81
N THR A 318 -4.60 11.03 4.68
CA THR A 318 -4.07 9.86 5.42
C THR A 318 -2.62 9.55 5.04
N THR A 319 -2.29 9.64 3.73
CA THR A 319 -0.91 9.47 3.24
C THR A 319 0.02 10.52 3.85
N ALA A 320 -0.46 11.77 3.98
CA ALA A 320 0.33 12.86 4.57
C ALA A 320 0.61 12.65 6.07
N VAL A 321 -0.41 12.24 6.84
CA VAL A 321 -0.23 11.89 8.26
C VAL A 321 0.75 10.72 8.40
N ALA A 322 0.60 9.68 7.60
CA ALA A 322 1.50 8.54 7.63
C ALA A 322 2.94 8.92 7.28
N ALA A 323 3.14 9.76 6.26
CA ALA A 323 4.47 10.26 5.86
C ALA A 323 5.12 11.08 6.98
N GLN A 324 4.35 11.96 7.64
CA GLN A 324 4.81 12.75 8.78
C GLN A 324 5.29 11.85 9.93
N GLU A 325 4.50 10.85 10.30
CA GLU A 325 4.81 9.93 11.40
C GLU A 325 6.09 9.13 11.19
N VAL A 326 6.49 8.92 9.93
CA VAL A 326 7.71 8.16 9.57
C VAL A 326 8.81 9.04 8.98
N ASN A 327 8.72 10.35 9.17
CA ASN A 327 9.73 11.33 8.75
C ASN A 327 10.01 11.28 7.23
N ARG A 328 8.97 11.29 6.42
CA ARG A 328 9.03 11.44 4.96
C ARG A 328 8.42 12.77 4.55
N ARG A 329 8.87 13.28 3.41
CA ARG A 329 8.26 14.46 2.78
C ARG A 329 7.13 14.03 1.85
N LEU A 330 6.17 14.91 1.60
CA LEU A 330 5.05 14.60 0.73
C LEU A 330 4.63 15.83 -0.09
N ILE A 331 4.27 15.56 -1.35
CA ILE A 331 3.43 16.42 -2.18
C ILE A 331 2.08 15.70 -2.35
N GLY A 332 1.02 16.32 -1.86
CA GLY A 332 -0.35 15.85 -2.04
C GLY A 332 -1.13 16.79 -2.95
N ILE A 333 -2.01 16.25 -3.79
CA ILE A 333 -2.93 17.02 -4.61
C ILE A 333 -4.36 16.62 -4.23
N GLU A 334 -5.24 17.60 -4.03
CA GLU A 334 -6.64 17.36 -3.69
C GLU A 334 -7.53 18.42 -4.36
N GLN A 335 -8.57 17.97 -5.05
CA GLN A 335 -9.48 18.86 -5.76
C GLN A 335 -10.51 19.53 -4.87
N SER A 336 -10.83 18.96 -3.70
CA SER A 336 -11.79 19.50 -2.74
C SER A 336 -11.09 20.40 -1.72
N ALA A 337 -11.51 21.66 -1.66
CA ALA A 337 -11.04 22.60 -0.64
C ALA A 337 -11.34 22.09 0.79
N ASP A 338 -12.50 21.46 0.99
CA ASP A 338 -12.89 20.91 2.29
C ASP A 338 -11.95 19.78 2.73
N TYR A 339 -11.59 18.88 1.81
CA TYR A 339 -10.62 17.80 2.11
C TYR A 339 -9.20 18.34 2.32
N CYS A 340 -8.79 19.37 1.61
CA CYS A 340 -7.54 20.07 1.89
C CYS A 340 -7.52 20.61 3.31
N GLU A 341 -8.61 21.21 3.78
CA GLU A 341 -8.69 21.74 5.14
C GLU A 341 -8.70 20.64 6.21
N ILE A 342 -9.42 19.54 5.97
CA ILE A 342 -9.38 18.36 6.85
C ILE A 342 -7.95 17.78 6.91
N ALA A 343 -7.26 17.66 5.80
CA ALA A 343 -5.88 17.16 5.76
C ALA A 343 -4.94 18.05 6.59
N LYS A 344 -5.06 19.38 6.50
CA LYS A 344 -4.29 20.31 7.32
C LYS A 344 -4.56 20.14 8.81
N GLN A 345 -5.82 20.04 9.21
CA GLN A 345 -6.20 19.87 10.62
C GLN A 345 -5.63 18.57 11.18
N ARG A 346 -5.69 17.48 10.41
CA ARG A 346 -5.10 16.18 10.81
C ARG A 346 -3.58 16.27 10.97
N LEU A 347 -2.90 16.98 10.10
CA LEU A 347 -1.45 17.19 10.18
C LEU A 347 -1.07 18.05 11.39
N ALA A 348 -1.88 19.09 11.71
CA ALA A 348 -1.68 19.92 12.89
C ALA A 348 -1.76 19.12 14.20
N GLN A 349 -2.67 18.17 14.27
CA GLN A 349 -2.82 17.30 15.46
C GLN A 349 -1.63 16.34 15.63
N GLY A 350 -0.99 15.92 14.54
CA GLY A 350 0.18 15.02 14.59
C GLY A 350 1.45 15.67 15.11
N SER A 351 1.59 16.99 15.01
CA SER A 351 2.78 17.73 15.47
C SER A 351 2.78 18.07 16.97
N LEU A 352 1.76 17.65 17.71
CA LEU A 352 1.62 17.91 19.16
C LEU A 352 2.10 16.74 20.04
N PHE A 353 2.74 15.70 19.46
CA PHE A 353 3.24 14.54 20.20
C PHE A 353 4.68 14.21 19.83
#